data_3848cb640ffe55d783e6691de62ba1ba
#
_entry.id   3848cb640ffe55d783e6691de62ba1ba
#
_cell.length_a   1.000
_cell.length_b   1.000
_cell.length_c   1.000
_cell.angle_alpha   90.00
_cell.angle_beta   90.00
_cell.angle_gamma   90.00
#
_symmetry.space_group_name_H-M   'P 1'
#
loop_
_entity.id
_entity.type
_entity.pdbx_description
1 polymer ?
#
loop_
_entity_poly.entity_id
_entity_poly.type
_entity_poly.pdbx_seq_one_letter_code
_entity_poly.pdbx_strand_id
1 'polypeptide(L)'
;MKQSSDHLSDVLAICRAERAVTARFFLSAPWALASEGVPGTMIRIGQGQPYWLQVRGQAPVQVMPGDLVLLPLGSPHVMASDLALPPISFSQMIERFAQGPKDENPLTFEHGGSGASSRIDSVLLWISAHCRHTILPLLPPLLHIPAQQASPPAILGHVLQTLIEDSLERRPGWRLAAMRLGELAMVHVLSNYFAAQQEREQGWVRGLADAQIATALAAIHGNPSHDWTLQTLAREAAMSRSRFAEKFKALVGASPMAYLLQQRMAHAAQQLESGLPLVQVAENCGYESERVFARAFKRWCGLPPRAYQRKSQALRKEFAALK
;
A
#
# COMPACT_ATOMS: atom_id res chain seq x y z
N MET A 1 -20.46 -10.54 27.14
CA MET A 1 -19.29 -10.24 26.29
C MET A 1 -19.75 -9.24 25.23
N LYS A 2 -19.34 -7.96 25.32
CA LYS A 2 -19.54 -7.00 24.22
C LYS A 2 -18.67 -7.48 23.04
N GLN A 3 -19.28 -7.82 21.92
CA GLN A 3 -18.56 -7.99 20.66
C GLN A 3 -17.80 -6.68 20.40
N SER A 4 -16.49 -6.72 20.52
CA SER A 4 -15.62 -5.65 20.01
C SER A 4 -15.83 -5.65 18.51
N SER A 5 -16.51 -4.64 17.97
CA SER A 5 -16.61 -4.47 16.51
C SER A 5 -15.20 -4.34 15.96
N ASP A 6 -14.86 -5.17 14.96
CA ASP A 6 -13.54 -5.15 14.32
C ASP A 6 -13.50 -4.01 13.28
N HIS A 7 -13.48 -2.78 13.81
CA HIS A 7 -13.44 -1.56 12.98
C HIS A 7 -12.18 -1.46 12.10
N LEU A 8 -11.10 -2.14 12.49
CA LEU A 8 -9.89 -2.20 11.66
C LEU A 8 -10.15 -2.99 10.37
N SER A 9 -10.85 -4.12 10.46
CA SER A 9 -11.28 -4.90 9.28
C SER A 9 -12.14 -4.07 8.33
N ASP A 10 -13.07 -3.25 8.86
CA ASP A 10 -13.91 -2.38 8.03
C ASP A 10 -13.07 -1.36 7.25
N VAL A 11 -12.05 -0.78 7.90
CA VAL A 11 -11.14 0.17 7.26
C VAL A 11 -10.20 -0.52 6.28
N LEU A 12 -9.64 -1.67 6.62
CA LEU A 12 -8.74 -2.42 5.73
C LEU A 12 -9.47 -3.06 4.54
N ALA A 13 -10.78 -3.23 4.60
CA ALA A 13 -11.59 -3.77 3.49
C ALA A 13 -11.47 -2.94 2.20
N ILE A 14 -11.10 -1.66 2.29
CA ILE A 14 -10.83 -0.81 1.11
C ILE A 14 -9.48 -1.07 0.45
N CYS A 15 -8.56 -1.77 1.14
CA CYS A 15 -7.22 -2.07 0.66
C CYS A 15 -7.25 -3.28 -0.27
N ARG A 16 -7.83 -3.09 -1.47
CA ARG A 16 -7.95 -4.13 -2.50
C ARG A 16 -6.80 -4.03 -3.50
N ALA A 17 -6.22 -5.18 -3.86
CA ALA A 17 -5.28 -5.26 -4.96
C ALA A 17 -6.03 -5.44 -6.28
N GLU A 18 -5.69 -4.62 -7.27
CA GLU A 18 -6.21 -4.70 -8.64
C GLU A 18 -5.31 -5.58 -9.52
N ARG A 19 -4.04 -5.69 -9.13
CA ARG A 19 -3.02 -6.46 -9.84
C ARG A 19 -1.87 -6.83 -8.91
N ALA A 20 -1.19 -7.95 -9.23
CA ALA A 20 0.06 -8.36 -8.59
C ALA A 20 1.13 -8.69 -9.63
N VAL A 21 2.38 -8.38 -9.33
CA VAL A 21 3.57 -8.86 -10.03
C VAL A 21 4.47 -9.54 -9.01
N THR A 22 4.93 -10.74 -9.33
CA THR A 22 5.83 -11.52 -8.49
C THR A 22 7.23 -11.53 -9.09
N ALA A 23 8.24 -11.51 -8.24
CA ALA A 23 9.63 -11.58 -8.66
C ALA A 23 10.46 -12.34 -7.64
N ARG A 24 11.45 -13.09 -8.13
CA ARG A 24 12.47 -13.76 -7.32
C ARG A 24 13.86 -13.29 -7.72
N PHE A 25 14.63 -12.89 -6.75
CA PHE A 25 16.01 -12.45 -6.93
C PHE A 25 16.95 -13.46 -6.30
N PHE A 26 17.91 -13.96 -7.07
CA PHE A 26 19.05 -14.71 -6.59
C PHE A 26 20.29 -13.80 -6.68
N LEU A 27 20.79 -13.39 -5.53
CA LEU A 27 21.81 -12.36 -5.43
C LEU A 27 23.02 -12.87 -4.64
N SER A 28 24.18 -12.98 -5.29
CA SER A 28 25.42 -13.43 -4.66
C SER A 28 26.35 -12.25 -4.42
N ALA A 29 26.86 -12.09 -3.20
CA ALA A 29 27.74 -10.97 -2.84
C ALA A 29 29.02 -10.93 -3.72
N PRO A 30 29.54 -9.71 -4.08
CA PRO A 30 28.99 -8.39 -3.80
C PRO A 30 27.87 -7.99 -4.77
N TRP A 31 26.80 -7.34 -4.28
CA TRP A 31 25.74 -6.80 -5.11
C TRP A 31 25.09 -5.57 -4.47
N ALA A 32 24.61 -4.64 -5.28
CA ALA A 32 23.81 -3.50 -4.87
C ALA A 32 22.84 -3.07 -5.99
N LEU A 33 21.57 -2.85 -5.65
CA LEU A 33 20.48 -2.53 -6.57
C LEU A 33 19.74 -1.28 -6.10
N ALA A 34 19.51 -0.32 -7.01
CA ALA A 34 18.71 0.88 -6.73
C ALA A 34 17.39 0.83 -7.49
N SER A 35 16.31 1.10 -6.77
CA SER A 35 14.98 1.34 -7.35
C SER A 35 14.66 2.82 -7.28
N GLU A 36 14.26 3.42 -8.42
CA GLU A 36 13.75 4.79 -8.47
C GLU A 36 12.34 4.94 -7.88
N GLY A 37 11.79 3.84 -7.38
CA GLY A 37 10.42 3.73 -6.89
C GLY A 37 9.48 3.15 -7.93
N VAL A 38 8.37 2.59 -7.45
CA VAL A 38 7.34 1.98 -8.29
C VAL A 38 5.96 2.43 -7.82
N PRO A 39 4.99 2.63 -8.72
CA PRO A 39 3.65 3.05 -8.33
C PRO A 39 2.82 1.87 -7.77
N GLY A 40 3.25 1.29 -6.64
CA GLY A 40 2.58 0.16 -6.02
C GLY A 40 3.09 -0.13 -4.62
N THR A 41 2.43 -1.03 -3.92
CA THR A 41 2.85 -1.52 -2.61
C THR A 41 3.74 -2.75 -2.80
N MET A 42 4.93 -2.71 -2.26
CA MET A 42 5.89 -3.79 -2.41
C MET A 42 6.06 -4.55 -1.11
N ILE A 43 5.93 -5.87 -1.18
CA ILE A 43 6.16 -6.80 -0.08
C ILE A 43 7.35 -7.67 -0.44
N ARG A 44 8.30 -7.85 0.49
CA ARG A 44 9.47 -8.70 0.30
C ARG A 44 9.74 -9.57 1.50
N ILE A 45 10.29 -10.75 1.22
CA ILE A 45 10.85 -11.66 2.22
C ILE A 45 12.24 -12.10 1.78
N GLY A 46 13.21 -11.98 2.67
CA GLY A 46 14.59 -12.40 2.42
C GLY A 46 14.86 -13.80 2.95
N GLN A 47 15.75 -14.53 2.28
CA GLN A 47 16.27 -15.83 2.71
C GLN A 47 17.76 -15.93 2.40
N GLY A 48 18.47 -16.85 3.05
CA GLY A 48 19.92 -17.02 2.89
C GLY A 48 20.68 -15.98 3.72
N GLN A 49 21.52 -15.15 3.09
CA GLN A 49 22.28 -14.12 3.81
C GLN A 49 21.46 -12.85 4.05
N PRO A 50 21.69 -12.15 5.17
CA PRO A 50 21.08 -10.84 5.41
C PRO A 50 21.56 -9.82 4.35
N TYR A 51 20.72 -8.80 4.13
CA TYR A 51 21.04 -7.70 3.24
C TYR A 51 20.60 -6.37 3.84
N TRP A 52 21.15 -5.28 3.31
CA TRP A 52 20.76 -3.93 3.70
C TRP A 52 19.66 -3.40 2.80
N LEU A 53 18.68 -2.72 3.41
CA LEU A 53 17.65 -1.96 2.71
C LEU A 53 17.66 -0.52 3.21
N GLN A 54 17.80 0.43 2.30
CA GLN A 54 17.76 1.86 2.61
C GLN A 54 16.75 2.57 1.74
N VAL A 55 15.69 3.08 2.35
CA VAL A 55 14.74 3.99 1.69
C VAL A 55 15.32 5.40 1.70
N ARG A 56 15.14 6.15 0.62
CA ARG A 56 15.63 7.54 0.49
C ARG A 56 15.15 8.39 1.67
N GLY A 57 16.09 9.01 2.39
CA GLY A 57 15.80 9.85 3.54
C GLY A 57 15.55 9.09 4.86
N GLN A 58 15.74 7.78 4.89
CA GLN A 58 15.65 6.94 6.09
C GLN A 58 17.00 6.32 6.45
N ALA A 59 17.15 5.96 7.73
CA ALA A 59 18.28 5.14 8.14
C ALA A 59 18.20 3.76 7.48
N PRO A 60 19.34 3.14 7.10
CA PRO A 60 19.34 1.79 6.57
C PRO A 60 18.91 0.77 7.63
N VAL A 61 18.23 -0.28 7.20
CA VAL A 61 17.87 -1.43 8.03
C VAL A 61 18.52 -2.69 7.47
N GLN A 62 18.99 -3.55 8.36
CA GLN A 62 19.47 -4.88 7.99
C GLN A 62 18.26 -5.83 8.00
N VAL A 63 17.98 -6.44 6.87
CA VAL A 63 16.91 -7.41 6.69
C VAL A 63 17.49 -8.80 6.90
N MET A 64 17.04 -9.46 7.95
CA MET A 64 17.48 -10.81 8.28
C MET A 64 16.67 -11.87 7.51
N PRO A 65 17.18 -13.10 7.36
CA PRO A 65 16.41 -14.19 6.75
C PRO A 65 15.07 -14.42 7.47
N GLY A 66 14.00 -14.42 6.69
CA GLY A 66 12.62 -14.56 7.17
C GLY A 66 11.95 -13.24 7.57
N ASP A 67 12.67 -12.14 7.64
CA ASP A 67 12.07 -10.82 7.86
C ASP A 67 11.17 -10.43 6.69
N LEU A 68 10.07 -9.78 7.03
CA LEU A 68 9.14 -9.24 6.04
C LEU A 68 9.28 -7.72 5.96
N VAL A 69 9.34 -7.22 4.75
CA VAL A 69 9.46 -5.79 4.45
C VAL A 69 8.29 -5.34 3.61
N LEU A 70 7.66 -4.23 4.00
CA LEU A 70 6.63 -3.57 3.21
C LEU A 70 7.07 -2.14 2.89
N LEU A 71 7.01 -1.78 1.60
CA LEU A 71 7.12 -0.40 1.12
C LEU A 71 5.73 0.03 0.62
N PRO A 72 4.94 0.74 1.43
CA PRO A 72 3.53 1.01 1.15
C PRO A 72 3.29 1.76 -0.16
N LEU A 73 4.14 2.73 -0.46
CA LEU A 73 4.06 3.56 -1.67
C LEU A 73 5.17 3.26 -2.68
N GLY A 74 5.87 2.11 -2.54
CA GLY A 74 6.96 1.72 -3.42
C GLY A 74 8.09 2.73 -3.50
N SER A 75 8.41 3.38 -2.40
CA SER A 75 9.40 4.47 -2.31
C SER A 75 10.75 4.12 -2.93
N PRO A 76 11.49 5.10 -3.48
CA PRO A 76 12.86 4.90 -3.96
C PRO A 76 13.76 4.33 -2.87
N HIS A 77 14.51 3.28 -3.18
CA HIS A 77 15.31 2.55 -2.20
C HIS A 77 16.52 1.84 -2.82
N VAL A 78 17.47 1.52 -1.98
CA VAL A 78 18.64 0.67 -2.32
C VAL A 78 18.56 -0.62 -1.52
N MET A 79 18.86 -1.75 -2.18
CA MET A 79 19.13 -3.03 -1.54
C MET A 79 20.57 -3.42 -1.84
N ALA A 80 21.31 -3.92 -0.87
CA ALA A 80 22.71 -4.26 -1.06
C ALA A 80 23.21 -5.33 -0.09
N SER A 81 24.18 -6.13 -0.51
CA SER A 81 24.97 -6.94 0.40
C SER A 81 25.89 -6.07 1.27
N ASP A 82 26.32 -4.91 0.74
CA ASP A 82 27.07 -3.87 1.43
C ASP A 82 26.68 -2.51 0.84
N LEU A 83 26.34 -1.53 1.68
CA LEU A 83 25.93 -0.19 1.27
C LEU A 83 27.05 0.68 0.67
N ALA A 84 28.32 0.27 0.85
CA ALA A 84 29.45 0.93 0.21
C ALA A 84 29.57 0.65 -1.28
N LEU A 85 28.85 -0.35 -1.80
CA LEU A 85 28.87 -0.74 -3.20
C LEU A 85 28.09 0.27 -4.06
N PRO A 86 28.58 0.62 -5.27
CA PRO A 86 27.82 1.41 -6.21
C PRO A 86 26.62 0.60 -6.73
N PRO A 87 25.36 1.07 -6.51
CA PRO A 87 24.21 0.32 -6.96
C PRO A 87 23.98 0.45 -8.47
N ILE A 88 23.62 -0.64 -9.13
CA ILE A 88 23.03 -0.59 -10.48
C ILE A 88 21.53 -0.31 -10.39
N SER A 89 21.00 0.39 -11.39
CA SER A 89 19.56 0.66 -11.42
C SER A 89 18.76 -0.62 -11.69
N PHE A 90 17.57 -0.70 -11.13
CA PHE A 90 16.68 -1.85 -11.31
C PHE A 90 16.31 -2.06 -12.78
N SER A 91 16.13 -0.98 -13.57
CA SER A 91 15.91 -1.07 -15.02
C SER A 91 17.09 -1.69 -15.74
N GLN A 92 18.33 -1.29 -15.42
CA GLN A 92 19.52 -1.91 -15.98
C GLN A 92 19.64 -3.39 -15.61
N MET A 93 19.24 -3.74 -14.39
CA MET A 93 19.21 -5.13 -13.96
C MET A 93 18.21 -5.95 -14.78
N ILE A 94 16.98 -5.43 -14.99
CA ILE A 94 15.98 -6.10 -15.84
C ILE A 94 16.53 -6.31 -17.25
N GLU A 95 17.14 -5.30 -17.84
CA GLU A 95 17.67 -5.40 -19.20
C GLU A 95 18.79 -6.43 -19.36
N ARG A 96 19.64 -6.57 -18.34
CA ARG A 96 20.86 -7.38 -18.43
C ARG A 96 20.72 -8.79 -17.86
N PHE A 97 19.96 -8.95 -16.80
CA PHE A 97 20.01 -10.15 -15.95
C PHE A 97 18.66 -10.85 -15.74
N ALA A 98 17.54 -10.30 -16.24
CA ALA A 98 16.28 -11.00 -16.19
C ALA A 98 16.31 -12.26 -17.06
N GLN A 99 15.94 -13.39 -16.50
CA GLN A 99 15.80 -14.65 -17.22
C GLN A 99 14.42 -14.72 -17.88
N GLY A 100 14.37 -15.19 -19.10
CA GLY A 100 13.14 -15.30 -19.88
C GLY A 100 12.68 -13.97 -20.51
N PRO A 101 11.47 -13.91 -21.05
CA PRO A 101 10.90 -12.71 -21.61
C PRO A 101 10.78 -11.61 -20.55
N LYS A 102 11.44 -10.45 -20.81
CA LYS A 102 11.58 -9.35 -19.83
C LYS A 102 10.25 -8.68 -19.48
N ASP A 103 9.24 -8.89 -20.31
CA ASP A 103 7.90 -8.30 -20.19
C ASP A 103 6.92 -9.25 -19.49
N GLU A 104 7.35 -10.49 -19.21
CA GLU A 104 6.48 -11.47 -18.61
C GLU A 104 6.60 -11.50 -17.08
N ASN A 105 5.46 -11.50 -16.43
CA ASN A 105 5.32 -11.79 -15.03
C ASN A 105 5.03 -13.30 -14.84
N PRO A 106 5.68 -14.03 -13.96
CA PRO A 106 6.66 -13.61 -12.92
C PRO A 106 8.07 -13.35 -13.49
N LEU A 107 8.86 -12.61 -12.72
CA LEU A 107 10.24 -12.26 -13.07
C LEU A 107 11.23 -13.03 -12.19
N THR A 108 12.29 -13.52 -12.81
CA THR A 108 13.42 -14.13 -12.10
C THR A 108 14.71 -13.40 -12.47
N PHE A 109 15.50 -13.05 -11.46
CA PHE A 109 16.74 -12.32 -11.62
C PHE A 109 17.89 -13.05 -10.94
N GLU A 110 19.03 -13.14 -11.63
CA GLU A 110 20.29 -13.60 -11.08
C GLU A 110 21.34 -12.53 -11.26
N HIS A 111 22.00 -12.11 -10.18
CA HIS A 111 23.01 -11.08 -10.24
C HIS A 111 23.97 -11.15 -9.06
N GLY A 112 25.18 -10.63 -9.25
CA GLY A 112 26.20 -10.48 -8.23
C GLY A 112 27.49 -11.20 -8.55
N GLY A 113 28.30 -11.43 -7.50
CA GLY A 113 29.58 -12.11 -7.58
C GLY A 113 29.48 -13.61 -7.27
N SER A 114 30.56 -14.12 -6.65
CA SER A 114 30.68 -15.55 -6.24
C SER A 114 30.60 -15.75 -4.73
N GLY A 115 30.23 -14.72 -3.98
CA GLY A 115 30.14 -14.76 -2.52
C GLY A 115 28.85 -15.38 -2.01
N ALA A 116 28.55 -15.16 -0.75
CA ALA A 116 27.37 -15.70 -0.08
C ALA A 116 26.07 -15.21 -0.72
N SER A 117 25.09 -16.12 -0.84
CA SER A 117 23.83 -15.89 -1.57
C SER A 117 22.68 -15.43 -0.69
N SER A 118 21.93 -14.47 -1.21
CA SER A 118 20.63 -14.05 -0.70
C SER A 118 19.57 -14.37 -1.74
N ARG A 119 18.40 -14.88 -1.29
CA ARG A 119 17.20 -15.00 -2.12
C ARG A 119 16.17 -14.00 -1.61
N ILE A 120 15.63 -13.18 -2.49
CA ILE A 120 14.60 -12.20 -2.14
C ILE A 120 13.36 -12.49 -2.99
N ASP A 121 12.29 -12.87 -2.34
CA ASP A 121 10.98 -13.04 -2.94
C ASP A 121 10.18 -11.75 -2.79
N SER A 122 9.61 -11.24 -3.87
CA SER A 122 8.95 -9.94 -3.94
C SER A 122 7.58 -10.05 -4.60
N VAL A 123 6.61 -9.38 -4.01
CA VAL A 123 5.28 -9.16 -4.59
C VAL A 123 5.04 -7.65 -4.67
N LEU A 124 4.77 -7.15 -5.86
CA LEU A 124 4.35 -5.79 -6.11
C LEU A 124 2.84 -5.78 -6.37
N LEU A 125 2.10 -5.03 -5.56
CA LEU A 125 0.64 -4.92 -5.61
C LEU A 125 0.24 -3.53 -6.08
N TRP A 126 -0.64 -3.46 -7.08
CA TRP A 126 -1.39 -2.24 -7.40
C TRP A 126 -2.63 -2.21 -6.53
N ILE A 127 -2.59 -1.34 -5.54
CA ILE A 127 -3.67 -1.17 -4.58
C ILE A 127 -4.65 -0.12 -5.10
N SER A 128 -5.94 -0.31 -4.80
CA SER A 128 -7.00 0.63 -5.15
C SER A 128 -6.63 2.09 -4.83
N ALA A 129 -7.03 3.02 -5.69
CA ALA A 129 -6.71 4.44 -5.49
C ALA A 129 -7.20 4.93 -4.13
N HIS A 130 -8.35 4.46 -3.66
CA HIS A 130 -8.89 4.83 -2.36
C HIS A 130 -7.87 4.50 -1.24
N CYS A 131 -7.46 3.25 -1.08
CA CYS A 131 -6.47 2.87 -0.06
C CYS A 131 -5.12 3.59 -0.25
N ARG A 132 -4.67 3.71 -1.50
CA ARG A 132 -3.40 4.39 -1.84
C ARG A 132 -3.37 5.85 -1.42
N HIS A 133 -4.49 6.55 -1.44
CA HIS A 133 -4.56 7.96 -1.08
C HIS A 133 -5.02 8.21 0.36
N THR A 134 -5.56 7.22 1.06
CA THR A 134 -6.11 7.39 2.42
C THR A 134 -5.33 6.65 3.50
N ILE A 135 -4.97 5.39 3.26
CA ILE A 135 -4.33 4.54 4.28
C ILE A 135 -2.80 4.52 4.09
N LEU A 136 -2.33 4.24 2.87
CA LEU A 136 -0.89 4.05 2.64
C LEU A 136 -0.03 5.28 2.97
N PRO A 137 -0.48 6.56 2.76
CA PRO A 137 0.30 7.73 3.15
C PRO A 137 0.44 7.94 4.66
N LEU A 138 -0.38 7.27 5.47
CA LEU A 138 -0.32 7.31 6.93
C LEU A 138 0.76 6.37 7.49
N LEU A 139 1.32 5.51 6.65
CA LEU A 139 2.34 4.54 7.01
C LEU A 139 3.74 5.14 6.80
N PRO A 140 4.74 4.69 7.56
CA PRO A 140 6.11 5.05 7.26
C PRO A 140 6.51 4.51 5.87
N PRO A 141 7.51 5.12 5.22
CA PRO A 141 7.97 4.70 3.89
C PRO A 141 8.46 3.24 3.84
N LEU A 142 8.82 2.69 4.99
CA LEU A 142 9.27 1.32 5.19
C LEU A 142 8.67 0.77 6.48
N LEU A 143 8.03 -0.39 6.38
CA LEU A 143 7.66 -1.24 7.51
C LEU A 143 8.56 -2.47 7.49
N HIS A 144 9.33 -2.68 8.54
CA HIS A 144 10.18 -3.85 8.73
C HIS A 144 9.62 -4.67 9.89
N ILE A 145 9.30 -5.93 9.63
CA ILE A 145 8.77 -6.87 10.60
C ILE A 145 9.77 -8.00 10.75
N PRO A 146 10.54 -8.02 11.84
CA PRO A 146 11.44 -9.13 12.14
C PRO A 146 10.69 -10.46 12.23
N ALA A 147 11.29 -11.53 11.73
CA ALA A 147 10.68 -12.86 11.70
C ALA A 147 10.19 -13.33 13.08
N GLN A 148 10.90 -12.96 14.15
CA GLN A 148 10.52 -13.32 15.51
C GLN A 148 9.31 -12.52 16.05
N GLN A 149 8.99 -11.37 15.47
CA GLN A 149 7.88 -10.49 15.88
C GLN A 149 6.62 -10.69 15.05
N ALA A 150 6.73 -11.34 13.89
CA ALA A 150 5.57 -11.65 13.07
C ALA A 150 4.70 -12.70 13.80
N SER A 151 3.42 -12.43 14.02
CA SER A 151 2.50 -13.37 14.68
C SER A 151 1.37 -13.78 13.72
N PRO A 152 1.29 -15.03 13.29
CA PRO A 152 2.25 -16.12 13.41
C PRO A 152 3.37 -16.00 12.33
N PRO A 153 4.64 -16.03 12.74
CA PRO A 153 5.78 -15.65 11.87
C PRO A 153 5.96 -16.56 10.66
N ALA A 154 5.83 -17.88 10.87
CA ALA A 154 6.14 -18.88 9.86
C ALA A 154 5.10 -18.94 8.73
N ILE A 155 3.82 -18.72 9.00
CA ILE A 155 2.74 -18.95 8.03
C ILE A 155 2.81 -17.93 6.89
N LEU A 156 2.99 -16.65 7.19
CA LEU A 156 3.00 -15.61 6.15
C LEU A 156 4.19 -15.74 5.21
N GLY A 157 5.37 -16.03 5.76
CA GLY A 157 6.57 -16.29 4.98
C GLY A 157 6.37 -17.51 4.06
N HIS A 158 5.83 -18.60 4.58
CA HIS A 158 5.54 -19.80 3.81
C HIS A 158 4.49 -19.56 2.71
N VAL A 159 3.41 -18.86 3.03
CA VAL A 159 2.37 -18.48 2.06
C VAL A 159 2.97 -17.64 0.92
N LEU A 160 3.81 -16.66 1.21
CA LEU A 160 4.47 -15.85 0.18
C LEU A 160 5.43 -16.69 -0.68
N GLN A 161 6.17 -17.64 -0.08
CA GLN A 161 7.04 -18.53 -0.84
C GLN A 161 6.25 -19.41 -1.80
N THR A 162 5.22 -20.11 -1.30
CA THR A 162 4.34 -20.96 -2.12
C THR A 162 3.72 -20.16 -3.26
N LEU A 163 3.25 -18.94 -2.97
CA LEU A 163 2.73 -18.02 -3.97
C LEU A 163 3.73 -17.73 -5.08
N ILE A 164 4.99 -17.41 -4.71
CA ILE A 164 6.03 -17.13 -5.69
C ILE A 164 6.35 -18.37 -6.51
N GLU A 165 6.42 -19.54 -5.90
CA GLU A 165 6.64 -20.82 -6.59
C GLU A 165 5.51 -21.14 -7.57
N ASP A 166 4.26 -21.06 -7.14
CA ASP A 166 3.08 -21.23 -8.00
C ASP A 166 3.07 -20.24 -9.18
N SER A 167 3.50 -19.01 -8.95
CA SER A 167 3.57 -17.98 -9.99
C SER A 167 4.71 -18.24 -10.97
N LEU A 168 5.88 -18.69 -10.51
CA LEU A 168 7.03 -19.05 -11.36
C LEU A 168 6.72 -20.27 -12.23
N GLU A 169 6.00 -21.24 -11.70
CA GLU A 169 5.51 -22.41 -12.44
C GLU A 169 4.29 -22.09 -13.31
N ARG A 170 3.74 -20.89 -13.22
CA ARG A 170 2.53 -20.43 -13.95
C ARG A 170 1.34 -21.37 -13.80
N ARG A 171 1.15 -21.95 -12.60
CA ARG A 171 0.03 -22.85 -12.32
C ARG A 171 -1.32 -22.15 -12.61
N PRO A 172 -2.33 -22.85 -13.15
CA PRO A 172 -3.62 -22.26 -13.42
C PRO A 172 -4.17 -21.49 -12.21
N GLY A 173 -4.56 -20.22 -12.40
CA GLY A 173 -5.07 -19.37 -11.33
C GLY A 173 -4.01 -18.57 -10.53
N TRP A 174 -2.70 -18.76 -10.79
CA TRP A 174 -1.63 -18.10 -10.03
C TRP A 174 -1.76 -16.58 -9.94
N ARG A 175 -2.25 -15.90 -11.01
CA ARG A 175 -2.43 -14.43 -11.01
C ARG A 175 -3.45 -13.98 -9.97
N LEU A 176 -4.56 -14.70 -9.86
CA LEU A 176 -5.59 -14.42 -8.85
C LEU A 176 -5.06 -14.75 -7.44
N ALA A 177 -4.38 -15.90 -7.31
CA ALA A 177 -3.75 -16.30 -6.04
C ALA A 177 -2.73 -15.25 -5.58
N ALA A 178 -1.87 -14.75 -6.49
CA ALA A 178 -0.89 -13.69 -6.21
C ALA A 178 -1.54 -12.42 -5.66
N MET A 179 -2.64 -11.98 -6.26
CA MET A 179 -3.40 -10.83 -5.75
C MET A 179 -3.94 -11.10 -4.34
N ARG A 180 -4.64 -12.21 -4.13
CA ARG A 180 -5.34 -12.50 -2.87
C ARG A 180 -4.38 -12.76 -1.71
N LEU A 181 -3.30 -13.48 -1.96
CA LEU A 181 -2.29 -13.74 -0.94
C LEU A 181 -1.45 -12.49 -0.64
N GLY A 182 -1.19 -11.65 -1.65
CA GLY A 182 -0.58 -10.34 -1.45
C GLY A 182 -1.47 -9.39 -0.63
N GLU A 183 -2.79 -9.36 -0.87
CA GLU A 183 -3.76 -8.64 -0.03
C GLU A 183 -3.72 -9.14 1.42
N LEU A 184 -3.74 -10.47 1.60
CA LEU A 184 -3.69 -11.08 2.94
C LEU A 184 -2.39 -10.69 3.67
N ALA A 185 -1.24 -10.77 2.98
CA ALA A 185 0.04 -10.38 3.53
C ALA A 185 0.05 -8.91 3.94
N MET A 186 -0.49 -8.02 3.10
CA MET A 186 -0.60 -6.60 3.41
C MET A 186 -1.50 -6.34 4.62
N VAL A 187 -2.70 -6.93 4.66
CA VAL A 187 -3.62 -6.80 5.79
C VAL A 187 -2.94 -7.26 7.08
N HIS A 188 -2.24 -8.37 7.05
CA HIS A 188 -1.53 -8.89 8.22
C HIS A 188 -0.42 -7.94 8.71
N VAL A 189 0.40 -7.41 7.78
CA VAL A 189 1.43 -6.41 8.12
C VAL A 189 0.81 -5.16 8.73
N LEU A 190 -0.27 -4.64 8.13
CA LEU A 190 -0.95 -3.45 8.62
C LEU A 190 -1.60 -3.68 9.98
N SER A 191 -2.24 -4.85 10.20
CA SER A 191 -2.84 -5.19 11.48
C SER A 191 -1.78 -5.25 12.60
N ASN A 192 -0.63 -5.86 12.35
CA ASN A 192 0.47 -5.90 13.32
C ASN A 192 1.04 -4.48 13.59
N TYR A 193 1.24 -3.69 12.53
CA TYR A 193 1.68 -2.31 12.68
C TYR A 193 0.72 -1.48 13.51
N PHE A 194 -0.58 -1.55 13.22
CA PHE A 194 -1.58 -0.79 13.94
C PHE A 194 -1.75 -1.27 15.38
N ALA A 195 -1.66 -2.57 15.65
CA ALA A 195 -1.67 -3.09 17.00
C ALA A 195 -0.51 -2.52 17.84
N ALA A 196 0.70 -2.47 17.26
CA ALA A 196 1.88 -1.89 17.92
C ALA A 196 1.79 -0.35 18.10
N GLN A 197 0.96 0.35 17.31
CA GLN A 197 0.78 1.80 17.42
C GLN A 197 -0.29 2.23 18.43
N GLN A 198 -1.10 1.31 18.97
CA GLN A 198 -2.16 1.64 19.94
C GLN A 198 -1.63 2.35 21.20
N GLU A 199 -0.35 2.15 21.53
CA GLU A 199 0.32 2.79 22.67
C GLU A 199 0.86 4.21 22.36
N ARG A 200 0.85 4.66 21.10
CA ARG A 200 1.35 6.00 20.71
C ARG A 200 0.30 7.09 20.82
N GLU A 201 0.72 8.31 21.16
CA GLU A 201 -0.15 9.38 21.64
C GLU A 201 -1.10 10.02 20.61
N GLN A 202 -0.90 9.92 19.29
CA GLN A 202 -1.77 10.57 18.28
C GLN A 202 -1.83 9.82 16.93
N GLY A 203 -2.96 9.90 16.25
CA GLY A 203 -3.19 9.43 14.89
C GLY A 203 -4.54 8.71 14.72
N TRP A 204 -5.00 8.53 13.48
CA TRP A 204 -6.28 7.89 13.18
C TRP A 204 -6.41 6.45 13.72
N VAL A 205 -5.30 5.74 13.90
CA VAL A 205 -5.26 4.42 14.56
C VAL A 205 -5.83 4.50 15.97
N ARG A 206 -5.52 5.58 16.71
CA ARG A 206 -6.12 5.83 18.02
C ARG A 206 -7.62 6.13 17.91
N GLY A 207 -8.04 6.74 16.80
CA GLY A 207 -9.46 6.90 16.49
C GLY A 207 -10.17 5.56 16.32
N LEU A 208 -9.51 4.54 15.76
CA LEU A 208 -10.07 3.19 15.66
C LEU A 208 -10.14 2.46 17.00
N ALA A 209 -9.27 2.77 17.94
CA ALA A 209 -9.31 2.23 19.29
C ALA A 209 -10.45 2.82 20.14
N ASP A 210 -10.99 3.98 19.76
CA ASP A 210 -12.14 4.61 20.41
C ASP A 210 -13.44 4.20 19.70
N ALA A 211 -14.28 3.41 20.35
CA ALA A 211 -15.48 2.82 19.75
C ALA A 211 -16.42 3.84 19.08
N GLN A 212 -16.54 5.05 19.65
CA GLN A 212 -17.43 6.09 19.09
C GLN A 212 -16.83 6.72 17.82
N ILE A 213 -15.53 7.01 17.83
CA ILE A 213 -14.84 7.59 16.67
C ILE A 213 -14.65 6.53 15.58
N ALA A 214 -14.38 5.28 15.96
CA ALA A 214 -14.30 4.15 15.03
C ALA A 214 -15.60 3.95 14.24
N THR A 215 -16.76 4.07 14.88
CA THR A 215 -18.07 3.99 14.19
C THR A 215 -18.20 5.09 13.13
N ALA A 216 -17.82 6.34 13.46
CA ALA A 216 -17.87 7.43 12.49
C ALA A 216 -16.83 7.23 11.33
N LEU A 217 -15.65 6.73 11.64
CA LEU A 217 -14.65 6.38 10.64
C LEU A 217 -15.15 5.27 9.70
N ALA A 218 -15.73 4.19 10.25
CA ALA A 218 -16.31 3.12 9.45
C ALA A 218 -17.46 3.63 8.56
N ALA A 219 -18.32 4.52 9.05
CA ALA A 219 -19.39 5.15 8.27
C ALA A 219 -18.84 5.97 7.10
N ILE A 220 -17.80 6.79 7.33
CA ILE A 220 -17.14 7.59 6.29
C ILE A 220 -16.46 6.68 5.25
N HIS A 221 -15.75 5.63 5.67
CA HIS A 221 -15.06 4.72 4.76
C HIS A 221 -16.03 3.83 3.97
N GLY A 222 -17.10 3.36 4.61
CA GLY A 222 -18.10 2.51 3.96
C GLY A 222 -18.87 3.23 2.86
N ASN A 223 -19.18 4.52 3.05
CA ASN A 223 -19.86 5.32 2.04
C ASN A 223 -19.43 6.80 2.08
N PRO A 224 -18.28 7.17 1.50
CA PRO A 224 -17.79 8.53 1.49
C PRO A 224 -18.66 9.49 0.68
N SER A 225 -19.44 8.96 -0.28
CA SER A 225 -20.34 9.77 -1.15
C SER A 225 -21.65 10.14 -0.47
N HIS A 226 -22.00 9.49 0.63
CA HIS A 226 -23.23 9.82 1.38
C HIS A 226 -23.18 11.28 1.90
N ASP A 227 -24.34 11.94 1.99
CA ASP A 227 -24.47 13.33 2.46
C ASP A 227 -24.20 13.46 3.97
N TRP A 228 -22.97 13.12 4.35
CA TRP A 228 -22.50 13.27 5.71
C TRP A 228 -22.38 14.76 6.08
N THR A 229 -23.01 15.10 7.18
CA THR A 229 -22.82 16.37 7.87
C THR A 229 -22.14 16.12 9.21
N LEU A 230 -21.58 17.16 9.82
CA LEU A 230 -21.04 17.04 11.18
C LEU A 230 -22.10 16.53 12.17
N GLN A 231 -23.37 16.89 11.94
CA GLN A 231 -24.49 16.47 12.79
C GLN A 231 -24.81 14.96 12.63
N THR A 232 -24.85 14.47 11.39
CA THR A 232 -25.13 13.05 11.12
C THR A 232 -23.98 12.16 11.61
N LEU A 233 -22.74 12.54 11.37
CA LEU A 233 -21.57 11.81 11.89
C LEU A 233 -21.50 11.80 13.42
N ALA A 234 -21.83 12.92 14.08
CA ALA A 234 -21.91 12.96 15.54
C ALA A 234 -23.00 12.03 16.08
N ARG A 235 -24.14 11.89 15.36
CA ARG A 235 -25.21 10.97 15.70
C ARG A 235 -24.77 9.51 15.57
N GLU A 236 -24.06 9.16 14.49
CA GLU A 236 -23.46 7.82 14.32
C GLU A 236 -22.51 7.48 15.48
N ALA A 237 -21.74 8.46 15.94
CA ALA A 237 -20.84 8.31 17.07
C ALA A 237 -21.55 8.35 18.45
N ALA A 238 -22.88 8.49 18.48
CA ALA A 238 -23.65 8.71 19.72
C ALA A 238 -23.08 9.86 20.59
N MET A 239 -22.74 10.98 19.97
CA MET A 239 -22.14 12.14 20.61
C MET A 239 -22.85 13.45 20.27
N SER A 240 -22.68 14.49 21.13
CA SER A 240 -23.04 15.85 20.75
C SER A 240 -22.07 16.37 19.67
N ARG A 241 -22.55 17.28 18.81
CA ARG A 241 -21.80 17.82 17.68
C ARG A 241 -20.44 18.43 18.08
N SER A 242 -20.41 19.23 19.16
CA SER A 242 -19.17 19.87 19.64
C SER A 242 -18.17 18.84 20.17
N ARG A 243 -18.62 17.96 21.06
CA ARG A 243 -17.78 16.91 21.63
C ARG A 243 -17.23 15.96 20.56
N PHE A 244 -18.04 15.60 19.57
CA PHE A 244 -17.61 14.78 18.44
C PHE A 244 -16.49 15.48 17.64
N ALA A 245 -16.69 16.75 17.26
CA ALA A 245 -15.70 17.49 16.48
C ALA A 245 -14.35 17.63 17.19
N GLU A 246 -14.37 17.94 18.49
CA GLU A 246 -13.16 18.05 19.32
C GLU A 246 -12.46 16.70 19.47
N LYS A 247 -13.21 15.67 19.87
CA LYS A 247 -12.67 14.32 20.09
C LYS A 247 -12.12 13.71 18.80
N PHE A 248 -12.85 13.84 17.69
CA PHE A 248 -12.41 13.37 16.39
C PHE A 248 -11.10 14.05 15.97
N LYS A 249 -11.03 15.39 16.08
CA LYS A 249 -9.83 16.15 15.76
C LYS A 249 -8.64 15.77 16.65
N ALA A 250 -8.86 15.57 17.94
CA ALA A 250 -7.82 15.16 18.89
C ALA A 250 -7.27 13.76 18.59
N LEU A 251 -8.12 12.81 18.21
CA LEU A 251 -7.71 11.42 17.93
C LEU A 251 -7.22 11.21 16.50
N VAL A 252 -7.90 11.79 15.50
CA VAL A 252 -7.62 11.56 14.08
C VAL A 252 -6.62 12.57 13.51
N GLY A 253 -6.45 13.73 14.16
CA GLY A 253 -5.54 14.78 13.71
C GLY A 253 -6.14 15.75 12.69
N ALA A 254 -7.35 15.51 12.19
CA ALA A 254 -8.08 16.36 11.25
C ALA A 254 -9.53 16.56 11.69
N SER A 255 -10.17 17.66 11.24
CA SER A 255 -11.60 17.80 11.50
C SER A 255 -12.42 16.76 10.73
N PRO A 256 -13.61 16.34 11.23
CA PRO A 256 -14.44 15.34 10.57
C PRO A 256 -14.74 15.66 9.10
N MET A 257 -15.08 16.92 8.80
CA MET A 257 -15.39 17.33 7.43
C MET A 257 -14.17 17.42 6.51
N ALA A 258 -13.00 17.79 7.06
CA ALA A 258 -11.74 17.75 6.30
C ALA A 258 -11.34 16.30 5.98
N TYR A 259 -11.50 15.39 6.93
CA TYR A 259 -11.28 13.97 6.73
C TYR A 259 -12.22 13.37 5.68
N LEU A 260 -13.52 13.65 5.79
CA LEU A 260 -14.52 13.25 4.79
C LEU A 260 -14.16 13.75 3.39
N LEU A 261 -13.72 15.00 3.27
CA LEU A 261 -13.29 15.56 1.98
C LEU A 261 -12.11 14.76 1.38
N GLN A 262 -11.14 14.40 2.20
CA GLN A 262 -10.02 13.54 1.76
C GLN A 262 -10.52 12.19 1.23
N GLN A 263 -11.45 11.54 1.95
CA GLN A 263 -12.03 10.26 1.54
C GLN A 263 -12.82 10.40 0.21
N ARG A 264 -13.61 11.47 0.07
CA ARG A 264 -14.32 11.78 -1.19
C ARG A 264 -13.37 11.98 -2.37
N MET A 265 -12.27 12.72 -2.18
CA MET A 265 -11.27 12.93 -3.24
C MET A 265 -10.54 11.62 -3.62
N ALA A 266 -10.25 10.77 -2.65
CA ALA A 266 -9.66 9.45 -2.90
C ALA A 266 -10.62 8.53 -3.66
N HIS A 267 -11.90 8.54 -3.30
CA HIS A 267 -12.93 7.81 -4.03
C HIS A 267 -13.12 8.34 -5.47
N ALA A 268 -13.08 9.68 -5.64
CA ALA A 268 -13.07 10.30 -6.96
C ALA A 268 -11.88 9.84 -7.82
N ALA A 269 -10.69 9.75 -7.22
CA ALA A 269 -9.50 9.25 -7.93
C ALA A 269 -9.72 7.82 -8.44
N GLN A 270 -10.30 6.95 -7.63
CA GLN A 270 -10.63 5.57 -8.03
C GLN A 270 -11.65 5.54 -9.18
N GLN A 271 -12.69 6.37 -9.12
CA GLN A 271 -13.69 6.48 -10.19
C GLN A 271 -13.07 7.00 -11.50
N LEU A 272 -12.18 7.99 -11.44
CA LEU A 272 -11.42 8.47 -12.60
C LEU A 272 -10.53 7.37 -13.19
N GLU A 273 -9.86 6.58 -12.35
CA GLU A 273 -9.05 5.44 -12.81
C GLU A 273 -9.88 4.34 -13.46
N SER A 274 -11.10 4.12 -13.01
CA SER A 274 -12.04 3.17 -13.66
C SER A 274 -12.64 3.70 -14.95
N GLY A 275 -12.38 4.98 -15.30
CA GLY A 275 -12.81 5.57 -16.57
C GLY A 275 -14.17 6.27 -16.52
N LEU A 276 -14.75 6.50 -15.34
CA LEU A 276 -16.00 7.24 -15.22
C LEU A 276 -15.87 8.66 -15.79
N PRO A 277 -16.94 9.19 -16.44
CA PRO A 277 -16.98 10.57 -16.91
C PRO A 277 -16.80 11.57 -15.76
N LEU A 278 -16.09 12.66 -16.03
CA LEU A 278 -15.77 13.67 -15.00
C LEU A 278 -17.01 14.29 -14.36
N VAL A 279 -18.09 14.49 -15.15
CA VAL A 279 -19.39 14.96 -14.66
C VAL A 279 -19.91 14.06 -13.56
N GLN A 280 -19.98 12.77 -13.85
CA GLN A 280 -20.50 11.76 -12.92
C GLN A 280 -19.64 11.64 -11.66
N VAL A 281 -18.32 11.74 -11.79
CA VAL A 281 -17.40 11.75 -10.65
C VAL A 281 -17.63 12.98 -9.77
N ALA A 282 -17.84 14.16 -10.37
CA ALA A 282 -18.11 15.38 -9.63
C ALA A 282 -19.43 15.27 -8.83
N GLU A 283 -20.50 14.78 -9.48
CA GLU A 283 -21.81 14.54 -8.86
C GLU A 283 -21.70 13.54 -7.69
N ASN A 284 -21.02 12.41 -7.91
CA ASN A 284 -20.78 11.39 -6.87
C ASN A 284 -20.01 11.92 -5.66
N CYS A 285 -19.26 13.00 -5.83
CA CYS A 285 -18.53 13.69 -4.74
C CYS A 285 -19.32 14.84 -4.12
N GLY A 286 -20.58 15.07 -4.56
CA GLY A 286 -21.44 16.12 -4.05
C GLY A 286 -21.10 17.51 -4.59
N TYR A 287 -20.51 17.61 -5.80
CA TYR A 287 -20.23 18.87 -6.46
C TYR A 287 -21.24 19.15 -7.58
N GLU A 288 -21.85 20.29 -7.54
CA GLU A 288 -22.79 20.76 -8.58
C GLU A 288 -22.08 21.20 -9.87
N SER A 289 -20.75 21.35 -9.84
CA SER A 289 -19.97 21.85 -10.98
C SER A 289 -18.65 21.11 -11.14
N GLU A 290 -18.41 20.56 -12.35
CA GLU A 290 -17.11 19.98 -12.72
C GLU A 290 -15.94 20.95 -12.47
N ARG A 291 -16.15 22.26 -12.69
CA ARG A 291 -15.09 23.26 -12.52
C ARG A 291 -14.69 23.44 -11.06
N VAL A 292 -15.66 23.40 -10.15
CA VAL A 292 -15.41 23.49 -8.70
C VAL A 292 -14.73 22.21 -8.22
N PHE A 293 -15.24 21.06 -8.64
CA PHE A 293 -14.63 19.76 -8.39
C PHE A 293 -13.18 19.69 -8.89
N ALA A 294 -12.93 20.07 -10.14
CA ALA A 294 -11.59 20.01 -10.73
C ALA A 294 -10.56 20.86 -9.96
N ARG A 295 -10.96 22.02 -9.42
CA ARG A 295 -10.10 22.85 -8.56
C ARG A 295 -9.82 22.18 -7.21
N ALA A 296 -10.85 21.59 -6.60
CA ALA A 296 -10.70 20.88 -5.34
C ALA A 296 -9.79 19.65 -5.50
N PHE A 297 -10.02 18.85 -6.54
CA PHE A 297 -9.23 17.68 -6.86
C PHE A 297 -7.76 18.01 -7.17
N LYS A 298 -7.51 19.06 -7.98
CA LYS A 298 -6.15 19.53 -8.26
C LYS A 298 -5.43 19.99 -6.98
N ARG A 299 -6.12 20.65 -6.06
CA ARG A 299 -5.56 21.08 -4.76
C ARG A 299 -5.18 19.86 -3.92
N TRP A 300 -5.98 18.81 -3.99
CA TRP A 300 -5.77 17.59 -3.21
C TRP A 300 -4.63 16.71 -3.75
N CYS A 301 -4.57 16.42 -5.05
CA CYS A 301 -3.56 15.50 -5.62
C CYS A 301 -2.49 16.18 -6.49
N GLY A 302 -2.53 17.50 -6.65
CA GLY A 302 -1.57 18.25 -7.47
C GLY A 302 -1.85 18.23 -8.98
N LEU A 303 -2.73 17.35 -9.47
CA LEU A 303 -3.06 17.19 -10.89
C LEU A 303 -4.54 17.49 -11.18
N PRO A 304 -4.87 18.14 -12.31
CA PRO A 304 -6.25 18.21 -12.76
C PRO A 304 -6.83 16.80 -13.03
N PRO A 305 -8.15 16.56 -12.82
CA PRO A 305 -8.76 15.24 -12.96
C PRO A 305 -8.47 14.55 -14.29
N ARG A 306 -8.58 15.27 -15.41
CA ARG A 306 -8.28 14.71 -16.75
C ARG A 306 -6.82 14.36 -16.95
N ALA A 307 -5.89 15.10 -16.35
CA ALA A 307 -4.46 14.79 -16.38
C ALA A 307 -4.17 13.56 -15.51
N TYR A 308 -4.79 13.48 -14.33
CA TYR A 308 -4.72 12.32 -13.44
C TYR A 308 -5.22 11.06 -14.15
N GLN A 309 -6.42 11.11 -14.76
CA GLN A 309 -7.01 10.00 -15.51
C GLN A 309 -6.10 9.52 -16.65
N ARG A 310 -5.56 10.43 -17.46
CA ARG A 310 -4.62 10.09 -18.54
C ARG A 310 -3.35 9.43 -18.02
N LYS A 311 -2.77 9.96 -16.95
CA LYS A 311 -1.56 9.40 -16.33
C LYS A 311 -1.83 7.98 -15.80
N SER A 312 -2.95 7.76 -15.12
CA SER A 312 -3.34 6.44 -14.62
C SER A 312 -3.60 5.45 -15.76
N GLN A 313 -4.25 5.89 -16.83
CA GLN A 313 -4.47 5.06 -18.02
C GLN A 313 -3.17 4.74 -18.77
N ALA A 314 -2.25 5.69 -18.88
CA ALA A 314 -0.94 5.46 -19.48
C ALA A 314 -0.14 4.42 -18.69
N LEU A 315 -0.08 4.56 -17.36
CA LEU A 315 0.52 3.57 -16.47
C LEU A 315 -0.14 2.19 -16.62
N ARG A 316 -1.48 2.13 -16.68
CA ARG A 316 -2.19 0.86 -16.91
C ARG A 316 -1.85 0.24 -18.27
N LYS A 317 -1.70 1.04 -19.32
CA LYS A 317 -1.32 0.55 -20.65
C LYS A 317 0.15 0.10 -20.70
N GLU A 318 1.05 0.87 -20.13
CA GLU A 318 2.47 0.53 -20.04
C GLU A 318 2.66 -0.80 -19.29
N PHE A 319 1.93 -1.00 -18.18
CA PHE A 319 1.92 -2.26 -17.46
C PHE A 319 1.02 -3.35 -18.08
N ALA A 320 0.07 -3.01 -18.96
CA ALA A 320 -0.67 -3.99 -19.74
C ALA A 320 0.14 -4.52 -20.92
N ALA A 321 1.09 -3.73 -21.42
CA ALA A 321 2.08 -4.17 -22.40
C ALA A 321 3.16 -5.10 -21.83
N LEU A 322 3.22 -5.21 -20.49
CA LEU A 322 3.99 -6.23 -19.75
C LEU A 322 3.19 -7.54 -19.56
N LYS A 323 2.22 -7.81 -20.47
CA LYS A 323 1.42 -9.05 -20.46
C LYS A 323 2.09 -10.15 -21.25
#